data_d7e7641414d9992681155ca8ed435d55
#
_entry.id   d7e7641414d9992681155ca8ed435d55
#
_cell.length_a   1.000
_cell.length_b   1.000
_cell.length_c   1.000
_cell.angle_alpha   90.00
_cell.angle_beta   90.00
_cell.angle_gamma   90.00
#
_symmetry.space_group_name_H-M   'P 1'
#
loop_
_entity.id
_entity.type
_entity.pdbx_description
1 polymer ?
#
loop_
_entity_poly.entity_id
_entity_poly.type
_entity_poly.pdbx_seq_one_letter_code
_entity_poly.pdbx_strand_id
1 'polypeptide(L)'
;MNKYDIVRKIEKFAPLETQESWDCSGWGVELSEPNIKKIIFALTVTDNVVNQALNSGCDMIISHHPLFYVPLWYKQINIYSAHTNLDIAEGGTTDTLIEKLGFKKTRNAGFQRIVELEEPITVEDLCNRLLTISPRLRYVNNCGAKTVKTIGF
;
A
#
# COMPACT_ATOMS: atom_id res chain seq x y z
N MET A 1 -19.08 -1.10 13.97
CA MET A 1 -18.13 -0.02 14.37
C MET A 1 -18.43 1.20 13.54
N ASN A 2 -18.28 2.39 14.10
CA ASN A 2 -18.48 3.62 13.31
C ASN A 2 -17.35 3.78 12.27
N LYS A 3 -17.70 4.13 11.01
CA LYS A 3 -16.74 4.31 9.92
C LYS A 3 -15.67 5.35 10.25
N TYR A 4 -16.02 6.42 10.94
CA TYR A 4 -15.08 7.45 11.35
C TYR A 4 -14.08 6.97 12.40
N ASP A 5 -14.46 5.99 13.25
CA ASP A 5 -13.51 5.37 14.17
C ASP A 5 -12.48 4.49 13.44
N ILE A 6 -12.92 3.86 12.33
CA ILE A 6 -12.04 3.08 11.47
C ILE A 6 -11.05 4.02 10.79
N VAL A 7 -11.56 5.07 10.14
CA VAL A 7 -10.74 6.05 9.42
C VAL A 7 -9.76 6.75 10.35
N ARG A 8 -10.20 7.19 11.53
CA ARG A 8 -9.29 7.80 12.53
C ARG A 8 -8.13 6.88 12.91
N LYS A 9 -8.34 5.57 12.97
CA LYS A 9 -7.24 4.62 13.24
C LYS A 9 -6.26 4.53 12.07
N ILE A 10 -6.77 4.55 10.84
CA ILE A 10 -5.94 4.57 9.63
C ILE A 10 -5.13 5.87 9.59
N GLU A 11 -5.79 7.01 9.75
CA GLU A 11 -5.15 8.33 9.71
C GLU A 11 -4.18 8.59 10.86
N LYS A 12 -4.42 7.98 12.04
CA LYS A 12 -3.45 8.00 13.14
C LYS A 12 -2.16 7.26 12.79
N PHE A 13 -2.24 6.20 11.99
CA PHE A 13 -1.09 5.42 11.53
C PHE A 13 -0.44 6.03 10.30
N ALA A 14 -1.23 6.50 9.35
CA ALA A 14 -0.83 7.08 8.08
C ALA A 14 -1.59 8.41 7.84
N PRO A 15 -1.13 9.53 8.41
CA PRO A 15 -1.80 10.82 8.36
C PRO A 15 -1.98 11.32 6.92
N LEU A 16 -3.17 11.82 6.57
CA LEU A 16 -3.46 12.30 5.20
C LEU A 16 -2.55 13.44 4.75
N GLU A 17 -2.11 14.29 5.67
CA GLU A 17 -1.21 15.40 5.39
C GLU A 17 0.19 14.97 4.92
N THR A 18 0.53 13.69 5.07
CA THR A 18 1.82 13.13 4.62
C THR A 18 1.77 12.58 3.20
N GLN A 19 0.60 12.58 2.54
CA GLN A 19 0.49 12.13 1.16
C GLN A 19 1.20 13.07 0.19
N GLU A 20 1.57 12.55 -0.98
CA GLU A 20 2.11 13.36 -2.07
C GLU A 20 1.09 14.39 -2.56
N SER A 21 1.54 15.53 -3.03
CA SER A 21 0.69 16.66 -3.44
C SER A 21 -0.26 16.35 -4.62
N TRP A 22 0.04 15.33 -5.39
CA TRP A 22 -0.75 14.85 -6.51
C TRP A 22 -1.71 13.70 -6.13
N ASP A 23 -1.57 13.18 -4.91
CA ASP A 23 -2.36 12.04 -4.42
C ASP A 23 -3.78 12.47 -4.00
N CYS A 24 -4.67 11.50 -3.89
CA CYS A 24 -6.04 11.69 -3.42
C CYS A 24 -6.47 10.57 -2.45
N SER A 25 -5.59 10.27 -1.48
CA SER A 25 -5.94 9.42 -0.34
C SER A 25 -7.14 9.98 0.43
N GLY A 26 -7.89 9.11 1.08
CA GLY A 26 -9.09 9.48 1.83
C GLY A 26 -10.37 8.87 1.25
N TRP A 27 -11.49 9.58 1.42
CA TRP A 27 -12.79 9.12 0.94
C TRP A 27 -12.93 9.21 -0.58
N GLY A 28 -13.04 8.05 -1.24
CA GLY A 28 -13.50 7.95 -2.63
C GLY A 28 -15.03 7.97 -2.71
N VAL A 29 -15.70 7.21 -1.84
CA VAL A 29 -17.15 7.21 -1.67
C VAL A 29 -17.48 7.20 -0.18
N GLU A 30 -18.30 8.15 0.24
CA GLU A 30 -18.81 8.21 1.60
C GLU A 30 -20.34 8.19 1.61
N LEU A 31 -20.92 7.14 2.20
CA LEU A 31 -22.37 7.01 2.37
C LEU A 31 -22.80 7.59 3.72
N SER A 32 -24.09 7.91 3.87
CA SER A 32 -24.64 8.49 5.11
C SER A 32 -24.64 7.51 6.28
N GLU A 33 -24.82 6.20 6.03
CA GLU A 33 -24.83 5.19 7.12
C GLU A 33 -23.43 5.09 7.77
N PRO A 34 -23.33 5.33 9.08
CA PRO A 34 -22.04 5.35 9.77
C PRO A 34 -21.59 3.97 10.26
N ASN A 35 -22.49 2.98 10.33
CA ASN A 35 -22.19 1.70 10.95
C ASN A 35 -21.61 0.70 9.94
N ILE A 36 -20.41 0.22 10.24
CA ILE A 36 -19.69 -0.78 9.45
C ILE A 36 -19.61 -2.08 10.23
N LYS A 37 -20.07 -3.17 9.61
CA LYS A 37 -20.03 -4.54 10.16
C LYS A 37 -18.97 -5.37 9.45
N LYS A 38 -18.81 -5.16 8.13
CA LYS A 38 -17.91 -5.97 7.32
C LYS A 38 -17.12 -5.10 6.34
N ILE A 39 -15.83 -5.35 6.29
CA ILE A 39 -14.88 -4.62 5.44
C ILE A 39 -14.18 -5.61 4.51
N ILE A 40 -13.94 -5.21 3.28
CA ILE A 40 -13.01 -5.87 2.37
C ILE A 40 -11.80 -4.97 2.15
N PHE A 41 -10.60 -5.56 2.15
CA PHE A 41 -9.36 -4.88 1.78
C PHE A 41 -8.99 -5.24 0.35
N ALA A 42 -8.55 -4.25 -0.40
CA ALA A 42 -8.11 -4.43 -1.79
C ALA A 42 -6.90 -3.56 -2.10
N LEU A 43 -6.04 -4.01 -3.00
CA LEU A 43 -4.99 -3.16 -3.54
C LEU A 43 -5.59 -2.06 -4.42
N THR A 44 -6.49 -2.45 -5.32
CA THR A 44 -7.14 -1.56 -6.29
C THR A 44 -8.64 -1.83 -6.28
N VAL A 45 -9.45 -0.78 -6.28
CA VAL A 45 -10.90 -0.89 -6.45
C VAL A 45 -11.20 -1.09 -7.93
N THR A 46 -11.76 -2.26 -8.25
CA THR A 46 -12.21 -2.64 -9.59
C THR A 46 -13.69 -3.04 -9.54
N ASP A 47 -14.34 -3.15 -10.69
CA ASP A 47 -15.71 -3.65 -10.79
C ASP A 47 -15.89 -5.00 -10.07
N ASN A 48 -14.93 -5.91 -10.23
CA ASN A 48 -14.96 -7.20 -9.55
C ASN A 48 -14.88 -7.05 -8.03
N VAL A 49 -14.04 -6.17 -7.52
CA VAL A 49 -13.91 -5.93 -6.07
C VAL A 49 -15.19 -5.33 -5.51
N VAL A 50 -15.79 -4.35 -6.19
CA VAL A 50 -17.06 -3.75 -5.76
C VAL A 50 -18.19 -4.80 -5.79
N ASN A 51 -18.33 -5.57 -6.87
CA ASN A 51 -19.31 -6.64 -6.95
C ASN A 51 -19.12 -7.70 -5.86
N GLN A 52 -17.87 -8.11 -5.61
CA GLN A 52 -17.56 -9.06 -4.55
C GLN A 52 -17.91 -8.52 -3.16
N ALA A 53 -17.61 -7.24 -2.91
CA ALA A 53 -17.93 -6.57 -1.66
C ALA A 53 -19.45 -6.54 -1.43
N LEU A 54 -20.23 -6.10 -2.41
CA LEU A 54 -21.68 -6.03 -2.35
C LEU A 54 -22.31 -7.42 -2.16
N ASN A 55 -21.91 -8.40 -2.97
CA ASN A 55 -22.42 -9.77 -2.89
C ASN A 55 -22.07 -10.46 -1.57
N SER A 56 -20.98 -10.06 -0.93
CA SER A 56 -20.57 -10.58 0.37
C SER A 56 -21.17 -9.81 1.55
N GLY A 57 -21.99 -8.78 1.30
CA GLY A 57 -22.57 -7.94 2.33
C GLY A 57 -21.53 -7.10 3.08
N CYS A 58 -20.51 -6.60 2.39
CA CYS A 58 -19.59 -5.65 2.95
C CYS A 58 -20.17 -4.23 2.92
N ASP A 59 -19.87 -3.45 3.95
CA ASP A 59 -20.32 -2.07 4.11
C ASP A 59 -19.25 -1.06 3.67
N MET A 60 -18.00 -1.52 3.56
CA MET A 60 -16.85 -0.66 3.26
C MET A 60 -15.75 -1.43 2.52
N ILE A 61 -15.13 -0.74 1.56
CA ILE A 61 -13.87 -1.15 0.93
C ILE A 61 -12.77 -0.22 1.47
N ILE A 62 -11.67 -0.80 1.93
CA ILE A 62 -10.44 -0.06 2.21
C ILE A 62 -9.42 -0.49 1.17
N SER A 63 -8.92 0.47 0.39
CA SER A 63 -7.96 0.19 -0.68
C SER A 63 -6.65 0.94 -0.48
N HIS A 64 -5.61 0.45 -1.15
CA HIS A 64 -4.36 1.18 -1.27
C HIS A 64 -4.48 2.24 -2.37
N HIS A 65 -4.77 1.84 -3.60
CA HIS A 65 -4.91 2.78 -4.70
C HIS A 65 -6.20 3.58 -4.60
N PRO A 66 -6.15 4.92 -4.63
CA PRO A 66 -7.33 5.78 -4.62
C PRO A 66 -8.05 5.75 -5.96
N LEU A 67 -9.29 6.20 -5.95
CA LEU A 67 -10.09 6.39 -7.15
C LEU A 67 -9.94 7.84 -7.63
N PHE A 68 -9.27 8.05 -8.76
CA PHE A 68 -9.24 9.35 -9.45
C PHE A 68 -10.55 9.67 -10.18
N TYR A 69 -11.35 8.65 -10.45
CA TYR A 69 -12.70 8.73 -11.00
C TYR A 69 -13.58 7.71 -10.31
N VAL A 70 -14.78 8.13 -9.91
CA VAL A 70 -15.74 7.29 -9.21
C VAL A 70 -16.94 7.00 -10.13
N PRO A 71 -17.09 5.78 -10.67
CA PRO A 71 -18.29 5.39 -11.41
C PRO A 71 -19.54 5.52 -10.52
N LEU A 72 -20.66 5.97 -11.11
CA LEU A 72 -21.90 6.19 -10.36
C LEU A 72 -22.36 4.96 -9.58
N TRP A 73 -22.18 3.78 -10.15
CA TRP A 73 -22.62 2.54 -9.51
C TRP A 73 -21.73 2.08 -8.33
N TYR A 74 -20.51 2.69 -8.16
CA TYR A 74 -19.71 2.50 -6.95
C TYR A 74 -20.31 3.21 -5.72
N LYS A 75 -21.20 4.18 -5.93
CA LYS A 75 -21.88 4.93 -4.85
C LYS A 75 -22.91 4.11 -4.07
N GLN A 76 -22.68 2.82 -3.93
CA GLN A 76 -23.46 1.87 -3.15
C GLN A 76 -22.70 1.33 -1.93
N ILE A 77 -21.41 1.63 -1.83
CA ILE A 77 -20.54 1.15 -0.76
C ILE A 77 -19.54 2.23 -0.37
N ASN A 78 -19.19 2.30 0.90
CA ASN A 78 -18.13 3.20 1.35
C ASN A 78 -16.79 2.76 0.78
N ILE A 79 -15.98 3.70 0.27
CA ILE A 79 -14.64 3.44 -0.25
C ILE A 79 -13.68 4.45 0.35
N TYR A 80 -12.69 3.96 1.05
CA TYR A 80 -11.61 4.76 1.65
C TYR A 80 -10.26 4.22 1.19
N SER A 81 -9.32 5.12 0.88
CA SER A 81 -7.99 4.74 0.39
C SER A 81 -6.90 5.36 1.26
N ALA A 82 -5.85 4.57 1.52
CA ALA A 82 -4.59 5.04 2.11
C ALA A 82 -3.47 4.62 1.15
N HIS A 83 -2.88 5.59 0.48
CA HIS A 83 -1.94 5.39 -0.63
C HIS A 83 -0.54 5.89 -0.26
N THR A 84 -0.09 6.99 -0.81
CA THR A 84 1.27 7.48 -0.55
C THR A 84 1.49 7.87 0.92
N ASN A 85 0.47 8.29 1.63
CA ASN A 85 0.53 8.47 3.09
C ASN A 85 0.82 7.14 3.82
N LEU A 86 0.31 6.01 3.34
CA LEU A 86 0.61 4.69 3.89
C LEU A 86 2.01 4.21 3.48
N ASP A 87 2.47 4.57 2.27
CA ASP A 87 3.82 4.23 1.81
C ASP A 87 4.91 4.92 2.65
N ILE A 88 4.69 6.19 3.01
CA ILE A 88 5.65 6.95 3.83
C ILE A 88 5.54 6.66 5.33
N ALA A 89 4.42 6.11 5.80
CA ALA A 89 4.21 5.83 7.22
C ALA A 89 5.28 4.87 7.76
N GLU A 90 5.73 5.11 8.99
CA GLU A 90 6.61 4.17 9.70
C GLU A 90 5.87 2.86 9.94
N GLY A 91 6.44 1.73 9.51
CA GLY A 91 5.76 0.44 9.50
C GLY A 91 4.70 0.27 8.39
N GLY A 92 4.63 1.21 7.46
CA GLY A 92 3.73 1.17 6.33
C GLY A 92 4.15 0.19 5.23
N THR A 93 3.68 0.43 4.02
CA THR A 93 3.83 -0.51 2.88
C THR A 93 5.29 -0.81 2.56
N THR A 94 6.11 0.25 2.45
CA THR A 94 7.53 0.11 2.09
C THR A 94 8.33 -0.56 3.19
N ASP A 95 8.11 -0.19 4.46
CA ASP A 95 8.79 -0.82 5.60
C ASP A 95 8.41 -2.31 5.71
N THR A 96 7.12 -2.65 5.50
CA THR A 96 6.63 -4.03 5.49
C THR A 96 7.28 -4.86 4.37
N LEU A 97 7.48 -4.27 3.18
CA LEU A 97 8.17 -4.92 2.07
C LEU A 97 9.62 -5.26 2.45
N ILE A 98 10.34 -4.30 3.03
CA ILE A 98 11.73 -4.47 3.48
C ILE A 98 11.83 -5.63 4.48
N GLU A 99 10.95 -5.65 5.49
CA GLU A 99 10.90 -6.70 6.50
C GLU A 99 10.62 -8.08 5.91
N LYS A 100 9.65 -8.16 4.98
CA LYS A 100 9.30 -9.42 4.29
C LYS A 100 10.43 -9.98 3.44
N LEU A 101 11.31 -9.13 2.92
CA LEU A 101 12.52 -9.53 2.20
C LEU A 101 13.67 -9.93 3.15
N GLY A 102 13.45 -9.81 4.45
CA GLY A 102 14.46 -10.15 5.46
C GLY A 102 15.56 -9.09 5.59
N PHE A 103 15.24 -7.84 5.22
CA PHE A 103 16.12 -6.71 5.39
C PHE A 103 15.69 -5.84 6.57
N LYS A 104 16.59 -4.96 6.98
CA LYS A 104 16.33 -3.91 7.98
C LYS A 104 16.60 -2.55 7.36
N LYS A 105 15.63 -1.65 7.44
CA LYS A 105 15.77 -0.27 7.02
C LYS A 105 16.87 0.41 7.82
N THR A 106 17.79 1.10 7.13
CA THR A 106 18.86 1.86 7.75
C THR A 106 18.47 3.31 7.94
N ARG A 107 17.82 3.92 6.93
CA ARG A 107 17.37 5.32 7.00
C ARG A 107 16.22 5.61 6.06
N ASN A 108 15.51 6.69 6.36
CA ASN A 108 14.51 7.27 5.46
C ASN A 108 15.17 8.30 4.52
N ALA A 109 14.67 8.38 3.29
CA ALA A 109 15.06 9.37 2.30
C ALA A 109 13.79 9.87 1.57
N GLY A 110 12.99 10.72 2.26
CA GLY A 110 11.64 11.08 1.81
C GLY A 110 10.72 9.87 1.78
N PHE A 111 10.09 9.62 0.63
CA PHE A 111 9.27 8.42 0.39
C PHE A 111 10.08 7.13 0.28
N GLN A 112 11.35 7.25 -0.04
CA GLN A 112 12.24 6.09 -0.17
C GLN A 112 12.72 5.60 1.20
N ARG A 113 13.05 4.32 1.26
CA ARG A 113 13.75 3.67 2.36
C ARG A 113 15.08 3.12 1.86
N ILE A 114 16.12 3.34 2.62
CA ILE A 114 17.45 2.86 2.29
C ILE A 114 17.80 1.70 3.22
N VAL A 115 18.29 0.63 2.63
CA VAL A 115 18.89 -0.51 3.32
C VAL A 115 20.37 -0.55 2.99
N GLU A 116 21.21 -0.41 4.00
CA GLU A 116 22.66 -0.60 3.90
C GLU A 116 23.02 -1.93 4.54
N LEU A 117 23.55 -2.84 3.75
CA LEU A 117 23.91 -4.18 4.21
C LEU A 117 25.30 -4.15 4.87
N GLU A 118 25.48 -4.92 5.93
CA GLU A 118 26.80 -5.10 6.54
C GLU A 118 27.77 -5.72 5.53
N GLU A 119 27.34 -6.81 4.89
CA GLU A 119 28.06 -7.48 3.81
C GLU A 119 27.26 -7.42 2.49
N PRO A 120 27.94 -7.20 1.35
CA PRO A 120 27.27 -7.22 0.05
C PRO A 120 26.64 -8.58 -0.25
N ILE A 121 25.46 -8.59 -0.85
CA ILE A 121 24.82 -9.79 -1.39
C ILE A 121 24.92 -9.82 -2.91
N THR A 122 24.79 -10.99 -3.52
CA THR A 122 24.74 -11.10 -4.98
C THR A 122 23.44 -10.54 -5.53
N VAL A 123 23.46 -10.07 -6.78
CA VAL A 123 22.23 -9.68 -7.48
C VAL A 123 21.27 -10.86 -7.59
N GLU A 124 21.79 -12.08 -7.74
CA GLU A 124 21.00 -13.30 -7.77
C GLU A 124 20.28 -13.55 -6.46
N ASP A 125 20.96 -13.40 -5.30
CA ASP A 125 20.34 -13.54 -3.98
C ASP A 125 19.24 -12.50 -3.76
N LEU A 126 19.49 -11.26 -4.17
CA LEU A 126 18.46 -10.21 -4.11
C LEU A 126 17.24 -10.58 -4.97
N CYS A 127 17.47 -11.03 -6.21
CA CYS A 127 16.39 -11.47 -7.09
C CYS A 127 15.61 -12.65 -6.50
N ASN A 128 16.30 -13.63 -5.91
CA ASN A 128 15.65 -14.78 -5.28
C ASN A 128 14.75 -14.37 -4.11
N ARG A 129 15.18 -13.41 -3.29
CA ARG A 129 14.32 -12.83 -2.24
C ARG A 129 13.10 -12.13 -2.81
N LEU A 130 13.28 -11.29 -3.84
CA LEU A 130 12.18 -10.57 -4.51
C LEU A 130 11.18 -11.52 -5.16
N LEU A 131 11.64 -12.65 -5.73
CA LEU A 131 10.77 -13.67 -6.34
C LEU A 131 9.81 -14.32 -5.32
N THR A 132 10.14 -14.33 -4.04
CA THR A 132 9.22 -14.83 -2.99
C THR A 132 7.96 -13.97 -2.84
N ILE A 133 8.06 -12.68 -3.22
CA ILE A 133 6.95 -11.72 -3.14
C ILE A 133 6.34 -11.49 -4.53
N SER A 134 7.19 -11.36 -5.56
CA SER A 134 6.78 -11.10 -6.94
C SER A 134 7.26 -12.22 -7.88
N PRO A 135 6.46 -13.29 -8.10
CA PRO A 135 6.85 -14.41 -8.97
C PRO A 135 7.10 -14.03 -10.43
N ARG A 136 6.66 -12.83 -10.84
CA ARG A 136 6.85 -12.30 -12.19
C ARG A 136 7.89 -11.18 -12.23
N LEU A 137 8.85 -11.21 -11.31
CA LEU A 137 9.94 -10.23 -11.25
C LEU A 137 10.62 -10.08 -12.60
N ARG A 138 10.86 -8.83 -12.98
CA ARG A 138 11.75 -8.46 -14.09
C ARG A 138 12.76 -7.46 -13.55
N TYR A 139 13.99 -7.57 -13.98
CA TYR A 139 15.05 -6.64 -13.59
C TYR A 139 15.95 -6.30 -14.76
N VAL A 140 16.64 -5.18 -14.63
CA VAL A 140 17.67 -4.74 -15.58
C VAL A 140 18.94 -4.43 -14.78
N ASN A 141 20.07 -4.96 -15.21
CA ASN A 141 21.38 -4.70 -14.62
C ASN A 141 22.24 -3.89 -15.60
N ASN A 142 22.02 -2.58 -15.64
CA ASN A 142 22.67 -1.67 -16.59
C ASN A 142 24.18 -1.53 -16.35
N CYS A 143 24.64 -1.68 -15.11
CA CYS A 143 26.04 -1.51 -14.75
C CYS A 143 26.81 -2.82 -14.68
N GLY A 144 26.16 -3.96 -14.90
CA GLY A 144 26.78 -5.28 -14.79
C GLY A 144 27.26 -5.62 -13.38
N ALA A 145 26.68 -4.99 -12.33
CA ALA A 145 27.04 -5.25 -10.96
C ALA A 145 26.79 -6.72 -10.60
N LYS A 146 27.74 -7.34 -9.90
CA LYS A 146 27.62 -8.71 -9.40
C LYS A 146 27.05 -8.76 -7.98
N THR A 147 27.28 -7.69 -7.21
CA THR A 147 26.85 -7.57 -5.82
C THR A 147 26.23 -6.21 -5.56
N VAL A 148 25.39 -6.15 -4.54
CA VAL A 148 24.76 -4.92 -4.03
C VAL A 148 25.01 -4.80 -2.53
N LYS A 149 25.27 -3.58 -2.05
CA LYS A 149 25.46 -3.25 -0.64
C LYS A 149 24.41 -2.24 -0.15
N THR A 150 23.92 -1.40 -1.03
CA THR A 150 22.88 -0.41 -0.73
C THR A 150 21.67 -0.65 -1.63
N ILE A 151 20.49 -0.73 -1.03
CA ILE A 151 19.23 -0.95 -1.74
C ILE A 151 18.29 0.20 -1.39
N GLY A 152 17.69 0.81 -2.42
CA GLY A 152 16.60 1.77 -2.29
C GLY A 152 15.26 1.08 -2.55
N PHE A 153 14.29 1.37 -1.69
CA PHE A 153 12.91 0.93 -1.82
C PHE A 153 11.98 2.13 -1.97
#